data_32deed9c78138cee373ae946ef4ad909
#
_entry.id   32deed9c78138cee373ae946ef4ad909
#
_cell.length_a   1.000
_cell.length_b   1.000
_cell.length_c   1.000
_cell.angle_alpha   90.00
_cell.angle_beta   90.00
_cell.angle_gamma   90.00
#
_symmetry.space_group_name_H-M   'P 1'
#
loop_
_entity.id
_entity.type
_entity.pdbx_description
1 polymer ?
#
loop_
_entity_poly.entity_id
_entity_poly.type
_entity_poly.pdbx_seq_one_letter_code
_entity_poly.pdbx_strand_id
1 'polypeptide(L)'
;MKSLVIKSETDAPYYPSVNFDAESGVCEIAGESYMEEAYKFYLPLINWIKEFILNEKRPLTLNFKLIYFNTSSSRLIVDILETLRKLREDGHKIKVNWYFDPDDPDVKDEVEDFEIESGMDIQLMELH
;
A
#
# COMPACT_ATOMS: atom_id res chain seq x y z
N MET A 1 1.71 -10.97 -17.08
CA MET A 1 0.83 -10.21 -16.18
C MET A 1 0.89 -8.73 -16.52
N LYS A 2 -0.23 -8.04 -16.46
CA LYS A 2 -0.29 -6.62 -16.79
C LYS A 2 -0.12 -5.75 -15.54
N SER A 3 0.55 -4.62 -15.69
CA SER A 3 0.65 -3.62 -14.65
C SER A 3 -0.72 -3.01 -14.37
N LEU A 4 -0.92 -2.52 -13.14
CA LEU A 4 -2.16 -1.88 -12.74
C LEU A 4 -1.88 -0.40 -12.47
N VAL A 5 -2.47 0.48 -13.27
CA VAL A 5 -2.27 1.92 -13.15
C VAL A 5 -3.63 2.61 -12.98
N ILE A 6 -3.77 3.36 -11.90
CA ILE A 6 -4.95 4.16 -11.61
C ILE A 6 -4.47 5.58 -11.35
N LYS A 7 -5.03 6.54 -12.09
CA LYS A 7 -4.70 7.95 -11.89
C LYS A 7 -5.82 8.61 -11.09
N SER A 8 -5.44 9.29 -10.01
CA SER A 8 -6.38 10.09 -9.24
C SER A 8 -6.85 11.27 -10.09
N GLU A 9 -8.17 11.51 -10.10
CA GLU A 9 -8.73 12.65 -10.81
C GLU A 9 -8.70 13.90 -9.93
N THR A 10 -8.35 15.04 -10.52
CA THR A 10 -8.22 16.30 -9.79
C THR A 10 -9.55 16.82 -9.25
N ASP A 11 -10.65 16.48 -9.91
CA ASP A 11 -11.98 16.96 -9.53
C ASP A 11 -12.69 16.05 -8.52
N ALA A 12 -12.16 14.86 -8.27
CA ALA A 12 -12.73 13.92 -7.32
C ALA A 12 -11.60 13.17 -6.63
N PRO A 13 -10.86 13.83 -5.72
CA PRO A 13 -9.65 13.27 -5.12
C PRO A 13 -9.97 12.29 -4.00
N TYR A 14 -10.97 11.44 -4.16
CA TYR A 14 -11.38 10.52 -3.12
C TYR A 14 -10.55 9.25 -3.09
N TYR A 15 -9.83 8.95 -4.16
CA TYR A 15 -8.98 7.78 -4.23
C TYR A 15 -7.54 8.16 -4.63
N PRO A 16 -6.55 7.39 -4.15
CA PRO A 16 -5.16 7.67 -4.47
C PRO A 16 -4.79 7.22 -5.88
N SER A 17 -3.64 7.69 -6.35
CA SER A 17 -3.02 7.15 -7.56
C SER A 17 -2.36 5.82 -7.23
N VAL A 18 -2.41 4.89 -8.17
CA VAL A 18 -1.83 3.56 -8.03
C VAL A 18 -0.95 3.26 -9.25
N ASN A 19 0.25 2.76 -8.99
CA ASN A 19 1.12 2.29 -10.05
C ASN A 19 1.79 0.99 -9.59
N PHE A 20 1.21 -0.12 -9.99
CA PHE A 20 1.73 -1.45 -9.68
C PHE A 20 2.39 -1.98 -10.94
N ASP A 21 3.73 -1.96 -10.98
CA ASP A 21 4.50 -2.32 -12.16
C ASP A 21 4.83 -3.82 -12.15
N ALA A 22 4.21 -4.54 -13.08
CA ALA A 22 4.41 -5.99 -13.20
C ALA A 22 5.83 -6.36 -13.65
N GLU A 23 6.52 -5.46 -14.35
CA GLU A 23 7.86 -5.72 -14.83
C GLU A 23 8.89 -5.68 -13.71
N SER A 24 8.87 -4.63 -12.89
CA SER A 24 9.84 -4.45 -11.81
C SER A 24 9.42 -5.05 -10.48
N GLY A 25 8.12 -5.27 -10.27
CA GLY A 25 7.60 -5.67 -8.96
C GLY A 25 7.52 -4.53 -7.96
N VAL A 26 7.70 -3.30 -8.40
CA VAL A 26 7.59 -2.11 -7.54
C VAL A 26 6.19 -1.53 -7.67
N CYS A 27 5.53 -1.40 -6.53
CA CYS A 27 4.15 -0.95 -6.42
C CYS A 27 4.09 0.34 -5.63
N GLU A 28 3.21 1.26 -6.05
CA GLU A 28 3.07 2.55 -5.37
C GLU A 28 1.62 2.93 -5.21
N ILE A 29 1.27 3.42 -4.02
CA ILE A 29 -0.03 4.02 -3.71
C ILE A 29 0.25 5.41 -3.17
N ALA A 30 -0.21 6.46 -3.86
CA ALA A 30 0.18 7.83 -3.55
C ALA A 30 -1.02 8.78 -3.54
N GLY A 31 -0.98 9.78 -2.66
CA GLY A 31 -1.98 10.84 -2.59
C GLY A 31 -2.91 10.71 -1.40
N GLU A 32 -4.20 10.92 -1.63
CA GLU A 32 -5.21 10.90 -0.57
C GLU A 32 -6.18 9.74 -0.77
N SER A 33 -6.50 9.05 0.32
CA SER A 33 -7.46 7.96 0.33
C SER A 33 -8.62 8.32 1.23
N TYR A 34 -9.71 8.80 0.62
CA TYR A 34 -10.87 9.31 1.33
C TYR A 34 -12.15 8.76 0.70
N MET A 35 -12.52 7.54 1.07
CA MET A 35 -13.67 6.84 0.49
C MET A 35 -14.52 6.23 1.61
N GLU A 36 -15.83 6.20 1.40
CA GLU A 36 -16.73 5.53 2.34
C GLU A 36 -16.67 4.01 2.18
N GLU A 37 -16.57 3.54 0.93
CA GLU A 37 -16.50 2.12 0.61
C GLU A 37 -15.13 1.76 0.06
N ALA A 38 -14.11 1.92 0.90
CA ALA A 38 -12.72 1.73 0.50
C ALA A 38 -12.43 0.32 -0.04
N TYR A 39 -13.18 -0.69 0.42
CA TYR A 39 -12.96 -2.06 -0.03
C TYR A 39 -13.16 -2.23 -1.54
N LYS A 40 -14.06 -1.46 -2.15
CA LYS A 40 -14.29 -1.52 -3.60
C LYS A 40 -13.05 -1.09 -4.39
N PHE A 41 -12.31 -0.15 -3.84
CA PHE A 41 -11.07 0.33 -4.45
C PHE A 41 -9.91 -0.60 -4.16
N TYR A 42 -9.75 -1.01 -2.90
CA TYR A 42 -8.55 -1.74 -2.47
C TYR A 42 -8.58 -3.24 -2.77
N LEU A 43 -9.76 -3.86 -2.83
CA LEU A 43 -9.83 -5.29 -3.10
C LEU A 43 -9.15 -5.71 -4.41
N PRO A 44 -9.36 -4.99 -5.53
CA PRO A 44 -8.60 -5.30 -6.76
C PRO A 44 -7.10 -5.16 -6.59
N LEU A 45 -6.63 -4.23 -5.77
CA LEU A 45 -5.21 -4.05 -5.50
C LEU A 45 -4.65 -5.25 -4.75
N ILE A 46 -5.37 -5.71 -3.73
CA ILE A 46 -4.99 -6.89 -2.96
C ILE A 46 -4.93 -8.12 -3.86
N ASN A 47 -5.92 -8.29 -4.72
CA ASN A 47 -5.97 -9.41 -5.66
C ASN A 47 -4.80 -9.37 -6.65
N TRP A 48 -4.44 -8.19 -7.15
CA TRP A 48 -3.29 -8.03 -8.03
C TRP A 48 -1.99 -8.44 -7.33
N ILE A 49 -1.82 -7.99 -6.10
CA ILE A 49 -0.64 -8.31 -5.29
C ILE A 49 -0.50 -9.82 -5.10
N LYS A 50 -1.60 -10.48 -4.71
CA LYS A 50 -1.61 -11.93 -4.53
C LYS A 50 -1.25 -12.66 -5.81
N GLU A 51 -1.85 -12.25 -6.92
CA GLU A 51 -1.60 -12.85 -8.22
C GLU A 51 -0.13 -12.69 -8.64
N PHE A 52 0.41 -11.48 -8.45
CA PHE A 52 1.82 -11.23 -8.77
C PHE A 52 2.75 -12.14 -7.96
N ILE A 53 2.57 -12.16 -6.64
CA ILE A 53 3.46 -12.92 -5.76
C ILE A 53 3.36 -14.42 -6.01
N LEU A 54 2.15 -14.93 -6.17
CA LEU A 54 1.95 -16.39 -6.31
C LEU A 54 2.30 -16.91 -7.70
N ASN A 55 2.08 -16.12 -8.75
CA ASN A 55 2.29 -16.57 -10.13
C ASN A 55 3.66 -16.19 -10.67
N GLU A 56 4.12 -14.95 -10.42
CA GLU A 56 5.41 -14.50 -10.93
C GLU A 56 6.56 -14.95 -10.05
N LYS A 57 6.32 -15.15 -8.75
CA LYS A 57 7.32 -15.61 -7.77
C LYS A 57 8.58 -14.76 -7.73
N ARG A 58 8.39 -13.45 -7.88
CA ARG A 58 9.47 -12.45 -7.84
C ARG A 58 9.29 -11.54 -6.64
N PRO A 59 10.34 -10.87 -6.16
CA PRO A 59 10.23 -9.92 -5.06
C PRO A 59 9.24 -8.80 -5.39
N LEU A 60 8.49 -8.37 -4.37
CA LEU A 60 7.57 -7.25 -4.48
C LEU A 60 7.92 -6.18 -3.46
N THR A 61 7.92 -4.94 -3.89
CA THR A 61 8.10 -3.78 -3.01
C THR A 61 6.84 -2.92 -3.09
N LEU A 62 6.23 -2.64 -1.95
CA LEU A 62 5.07 -1.74 -1.89
C LEU A 62 5.47 -0.45 -1.20
N ASN A 63 5.34 0.64 -1.93
CA ASN A 63 5.64 1.99 -1.44
C ASN A 63 4.35 2.76 -1.21
N PHE A 64 4.10 3.13 0.04
CA PHE A 64 3.02 4.03 0.39
C PHE A 64 3.54 5.46 0.40
N LYS A 65 2.86 6.34 -0.32
CA LYS A 65 3.13 7.78 -0.33
C LYS A 65 1.83 8.53 -0.06
N LEU A 66 1.06 8.04 0.90
CA LEU A 66 -0.22 8.62 1.27
C LEU A 66 -0.01 9.82 2.19
N ILE A 67 -0.62 10.96 1.84
CA ILE A 67 -0.60 12.16 2.68
C ILE A 67 -1.84 12.24 3.57
N TYR A 68 -2.88 11.49 3.25
CA TYR A 68 -4.09 11.41 4.06
C TYR A 68 -4.82 10.10 3.79
N PHE A 69 -5.44 9.54 4.83
CA PHE A 69 -6.34 8.40 4.70
C PHE A 69 -7.40 8.48 5.80
N ASN A 70 -8.63 8.09 5.46
CA ASN A 70 -9.72 8.06 6.45
C ASN A 70 -9.80 6.68 7.13
N THR A 71 -10.72 6.53 8.07
CA THR A 71 -10.89 5.30 8.85
C THR A 71 -11.20 4.10 7.96
N SER A 72 -12.07 4.28 6.96
CA SER A 72 -12.41 3.21 6.02
C SER A 72 -11.18 2.74 5.25
N SER A 73 -10.36 3.69 4.80
CA SER A 73 -9.12 3.38 4.08
C SER A 73 -8.08 2.72 4.97
N SER A 74 -7.94 3.17 6.22
CA SER A 74 -6.93 2.61 7.13
C SER A 74 -7.17 1.12 7.39
N ARG A 75 -8.43 0.71 7.47
CA ARG A 75 -8.77 -0.71 7.63
C ARG A 75 -8.28 -1.55 6.45
N LEU A 76 -8.45 -1.04 5.24
CA LEU A 76 -8.00 -1.75 4.04
C LEU A 76 -6.48 -1.75 3.90
N ILE A 77 -5.83 -0.69 4.38
CA ILE A 77 -4.37 -0.67 4.45
C ILE A 77 -3.87 -1.79 5.35
N VAL A 78 -4.51 -1.99 6.51
CA VAL A 78 -4.18 -3.11 7.40
C VAL A 78 -4.40 -4.44 6.69
N ASP A 79 -5.49 -4.59 5.94
CA ASP A 79 -5.78 -5.82 5.19
C ASP A 79 -4.69 -6.13 4.17
N ILE A 80 -4.21 -5.11 3.45
CA ILE A 80 -3.09 -5.27 2.52
C ILE A 80 -1.86 -5.76 3.28
N LEU A 81 -1.53 -5.10 4.37
CA LEU A 81 -0.34 -5.42 5.16
C LEU A 81 -0.41 -6.82 5.76
N GLU A 82 -1.57 -7.24 6.25
CA GLU A 82 -1.76 -8.61 6.74
C GLU A 82 -1.58 -9.65 5.63
N THR A 83 -2.10 -9.35 4.45
CA THR A 83 -1.90 -10.21 3.27
C THR A 83 -0.42 -10.37 2.96
N LEU A 84 0.31 -9.26 2.95
CA LEU A 84 1.75 -9.27 2.68
C LEU A 84 2.52 -10.03 3.75
N ARG A 85 2.13 -9.87 5.03
CA ARG A 85 2.76 -10.61 6.12
C ARG A 85 2.61 -12.11 5.94
N LYS A 86 1.40 -12.57 5.63
CA LYS A 86 1.15 -14.00 5.42
C LYS A 86 1.97 -14.56 4.27
N LEU A 87 2.05 -13.81 3.17
CA LEU A 87 2.84 -14.23 2.02
C LEU A 87 4.35 -14.23 2.33
N ARG A 88 4.82 -13.27 3.11
CA ARG A 88 6.22 -13.25 3.55
C ARG A 88 6.54 -14.45 4.43
N GLU A 89 5.63 -14.81 5.34
CA GLU A 89 5.79 -16.00 6.19
C GLU A 89 5.86 -17.29 5.37
N ASP A 90 5.21 -17.31 4.20
CA ASP A 90 5.28 -18.43 3.27
C ASP A 90 6.56 -18.45 2.43
N GLY A 91 7.46 -17.52 2.65
CA GLY A 91 8.78 -17.50 2.02
C GLY A 91 8.94 -16.51 0.87
N HIS A 92 7.93 -15.71 0.58
CA HIS A 92 8.04 -14.70 -0.48
C HIS A 92 8.80 -13.47 0.00
N LYS A 93 9.56 -12.86 -0.91
CA LYS A 93 10.34 -11.66 -0.60
C LYS A 93 9.49 -10.43 -0.81
N ILE A 94 9.17 -9.76 0.28
CA ILE A 94 8.26 -8.61 0.28
C ILE A 94 8.85 -7.52 1.14
N LYS A 95 8.82 -6.29 0.62
CA LYS A 95 9.30 -5.11 1.31
C LYS A 95 8.22 -4.04 1.26
N VAL A 96 7.96 -3.39 2.40
CA VAL A 96 7.01 -2.28 2.49
C VAL A 96 7.74 -1.05 2.99
N ASN A 97 7.60 0.04 2.25
CA ASN A 97 8.13 1.34 2.63
C ASN A 97 6.99 2.33 2.78
N TRP A 98 7.11 3.24 3.73
CA TRP A 98 6.17 4.34 3.88
C TRP A 98 6.93 5.65 3.82
N TYR A 99 6.67 6.42 2.77
CA TYR A 99 7.30 7.72 2.55
C TYR A 99 6.48 8.80 3.27
N PHE A 100 7.15 9.68 3.98
CA PHE A 100 6.47 10.70 4.77
C PHE A 100 7.24 12.02 4.77
N ASP A 101 6.49 13.12 4.94
CA ASP A 101 7.07 14.44 5.13
C ASP A 101 7.58 14.51 6.58
N PRO A 102 8.88 14.84 6.81
CA PRO A 102 9.40 14.92 8.17
C PRO A 102 8.72 15.98 9.03
N ASP A 103 8.01 16.92 8.43
CA ASP A 103 7.22 17.91 9.17
C ASP A 103 5.87 17.40 9.64
N ASP A 104 5.44 16.21 9.21
CA ASP A 104 4.20 15.59 9.67
C ASP A 104 4.44 14.92 11.03
N PRO A 105 3.81 15.43 12.11
CA PRO A 105 4.09 14.92 13.45
C PRO A 105 3.43 13.56 13.76
N ASP A 106 2.45 13.15 12.97
CA ASP A 106 1.61 12.00 13.29
C ASP A 106 1.97 10.71 12.57
N VAL A 107 2.70 10.81 11.47
CA VAL A 107 2.95 9.67 10.58
C VAL A 107 3.68 8.51 11.26
N LYS A 108 4.67 8.81 12.08
CA LYS A 108 5.43 7.74 12.75
C LYS A 108 4.54 6.88 13.64
N ASP A 109 3.66 7.53 14.40
CA ASP A 109 2.74 6.81 15.27
C ASP A 109 1.70 6.03 14.47
N GLU A 110 1.20 6.61 13.38
CA GLU A 110 0.24 5.93 12.51
C GLU A 110 0.85 4.68 11.87
N VAL A 111 2.08 4.77 11.38
CA VAL A 111 2.76 3.62 10.78
C VAL A 111 3.07 2.55 11.83
N GLU A 112 3.48 2.96 13.03
CA GLU A 112 3.70 2.02 14.13
C GLU A 112 2.43 1.23 14.45
N ASP A 113 1.28 1.91 14.48
CA ASP A 113 -0.01 1.25 14.70
C ASP A 113 -0.31 0.23 13.59
N PHE A 114 -0.02 0.57 12.34
CA PHE A 114 -0.17 -0.37 11.23
C PHE A 114 0.73 -1.59 11.38
N GLU A 115 1.98 -1.40 11.82
CA GLU A 115 2.88 -2.51 12.08
C GLU A 115 2.35 -3.43 13.18
N ILE A 116 1.84 -2.85 14.25
CA ILE A 116 1.30 -3.61 15.38
C ILE A 116 0.07 -4.40 14.96
N GLU A 117 -0.88 -3.75 14.28
CA GLU A 117 -2.12 -4.39 13.86
C GLU A 117 -1.92 -5.47 12.81
N SER A 118 -1.03 -5.25 11.86
CA SER A 118 -0.83 -6.16 10.74
C SER A 118 0.24 -7.24 10.97
N GLY A 119 1.19 -6.95 11.84
CA GLY A 119 2.37 -7.79 12.02
C GLY A 119 3.39 -7.68 10.89
N MET A 120 3.21 -6.73 9.97
CA MET A 120 4.12 -6.53 8.86
C MET A 120 5.10 -5.40 9.15
N ASP A 121 6.38 -5.61 8.87
CA ASP A 121 7.41 -4.58 9.04
C ASP A 121 7.27 -3.51 7.96
N ILE A 122 7.35 -2.26 8.36
CA ILE A 122 7.26 -1.11 7.46
C ILE A 122 8.49 -0.22 7.68
N GLN A 123 9.22 0.05 6.61
CA GLN A 123 10.37 0.95 6.67
C GLN A 123 9.93 2.39 6.42
N LEU A 124 10.24 3.28 7.36
CA LEU A 124 9.94 4.70 7.21
C LEU A 124 11.00 5.35 6.31
N MET A 125 10.56 6.11 5.31
CA MET A 125 11.41 6.80 4.35
C MET A 125 11.05 8.28 4.34
N GLU A 126 12.00 9.15 4.65
CA GLU A 126 11.75 10.59 4.60
C GLU A 126 11.73 11.10 3.16
N LEU A 127 10.73 11.95 2.88
CA LEU A 127 10.69 12.70 1.62
C LEU A 127 11.62 13.89 1.71
N HIS A 128 12.38 14.14 0.65
CA HIS A 128 13.35 15.24 0.58
C HIS A 128 12.92 16.31 -0.39
#